data_71d066ded92be8ab695936ac071e151d
#
_entry.id   71d066ded92be8ab695936ac071e151d
#
_cell.length_a   1.000
_cell.length_b   1.000
_cell.length_c   1.000
_cell.angle_alpha   90.00
_cell.angle_beta   90.00
_cell.angle_gamma   90.00
#
_symmetry.space_group_name_H-M   'P 1'
#
loop_
_entity.id
_entity.type
_entity.pdbx_description
1 polymer ?
#
loop_
_entity_poly.entity_id
_entity_poly.type
_entity_poly.pdbx_seq_one_letter_code
_entity_poly.pdbx_strand_id
1 'polypeptide(L)' 'MAGKSGSAESVYKIVELVGTSPKSWEDAAKNAVETAAGTLRDLRVAEIVKLDMTVENGKVRAFRARVDVSFKYGS' A
#
# COMPACT_ATOMS: atom_id res chain seq x y z
N MET A 1 28.30 13.32 6.72
CA MET A 1 27.97 13.28 6.26
C MET A 1 27.68 13.49 5.96
N ALA A 2 27.36 13.75 5.98
CA ALA A 2 26.93 13.84 5.60
C ALA A 2 26.46 14.01 5.26
N GLY A 3 26.20 14.09 5.17
CA GLY A 3 25.67 14.18 4.74
C GLY A 3 24.99 14.44 4.84
N LYS A 4 24.78 14.67 5.11
CA LYS A 4 23.94 14.71 5.01
C LYS A 4 23.41 14.77 4.22
N SER A 5 23.60 14.59 3.45
CA SER A 5 22.88 14.75 2.62
C SER A 5 21.77 14.15 2.77
N GLY A 6 21.17 14.65 2.98
CA GLY A 6 20.02 14.35 3.53
C GLY A 6 19.28 13.20 3.08
N SER A 7 19.17 13.00 1.83
CA SER A 7 18.37 11.92 1.35
C SER A 7 18.89 10.57 1.79
N ALA A 8 20.20 10.47 1.91
CA ALA A 8 20.80 9.23 2.35
C ALA A 8 20.41 8.89 3.77
N GLU A 9 19.91 9.85 4.48
CA GLU A 9 19.56 9.70 5.88
C GLU A 9 18.05 9.68 6.11
N SER A 10 17.30 9.59 5.05
CA SER A 10 15.86 9.54 5.16
C SER A 10 15.43 8.21 5.77
N VAL A 11 14.41 8.28 6.59
CA VAL A 11 13.82 7.10 7.20
C VAL A 11 12.39 6.97 6.73
N TYR A 12 12.01 5.76 6.41
CA TYR A 12 10.65 5.49 5.95
C TYR A 12 9.95 4.55 6.93
N LYS A 13 8.68 4.73 7.05
CA LYS A 13 7.84 3.84 7.82
C LYS A 13 6.93 3.10 6.87
N ILE A 14 6.64 1.84 7.16
CA ILE A 14 5.82 1.01 6.30
C ILE A 14 4.57 0.60 7.06
N VAL A 15 3.44 0.73 6.40
CA VAL A 15 2.15 0.28 6.92
C VAL A 15 1.56 -0.69 5.91
N GLU A 16 1.06 -1.81 6.40
CA GLU A 16 0.47 -2.82 5.54
C GLU A 16 -1.05 -2.71 5.57
N LEU A 17 -1.64 -2.74 4.38
CA LEU A 17 -3.08 -2.61 4.19
C LEU A 17 -3.58 -3.69 3.27
N VAL A 18 -4.87 -3.98 3.34
CA VAL A 18 -5.51 -4.87 2.39
C VAL A 18 -6.64 -4.09 1.72
N GLY A 19 -6.51 -3.93 0.40
CA GLY A 19 -7.58 -3.33 -0.37
C GLY A 19 -8.42 -4.42 -1.01
N THR A 20 -9.66 -4.11 -1.29
CA THR A 20 -10.56 -5.06 -1.95
C THR A 20 -11.27 -4.37 -3.11
N SER A 21 -11.65 -5.16 -4.09
CA SER A 21 -12.41 -4.67 -5.23
C SER A 21 -13.12 -5.83 -5.89
N PRO A 22 -14.36 -5.64 -6.34
CA PRO A 22 -15.02 -6.66 -7.14
C PRO A 22 -14.53 -6.69 -8.59
N LYS A 23 -13.68 -5.74 -8.99
CA LYS A 23 -13.29 -5.57 -10.39
C LYS A 23 -11.95 -6.22 -10.71
N SER A 24 -10.92 -5.93 -9.93
CA SER A 24 -9.57 -6.38 -10.25
C SER A 24 -8.64 -6.20 -9.08
N TRP A 25 -7.48 -6.87 -9.14
CA TRP A 25 -6.43 -6.68 -8.15
C TRP A 25 -5.84 -5.28 -8.23
N GLU A 26 -5.71 -4.76 -9.45
CA GLU A 26 -5.18 -3.41 -9.62
C GLU A 26 -6.08 -2.40 -8.94
N ASP A 27 -7.38 -2.56 -9.10
CA ASP A 27 -8.33 -1.68 -8.46
C ASP A 27 -8.29 -1.84 -6.94
N ALA A 28 -8.13 -3.08 -6.47
CA ALA A 28 -8.01 -3.35 -5.04
C ALA A 28 -6.78 -2.65 -4.45
N ALA A 29 -5.65 -2.74 -5.14
CA ALA A 29 -4.42 -2.11 -4.68
C ALA A 29 -4.55 -0.59 -4.69
N LYS A 30 -5.15 -0.06 -5.74
CA LYS A 30 -5.37 1.38 -5.85
C LYS A 30 -6.25 1.87 -4.71
N ASN A 31 -7.31 1.14 -4.39
CA ASN A 31 -8.20 1.50 -3.30
C ASN A 31 -7.44 1.58 -1.97
N ALA A 32 -6.55 0.62 -1.73
CA ALA A 32 -5.76 0.62 -0.51
C ALA A 32 -4.87 1.85 -0.44
N VAL A 33 -4.16 2.15 -1.52
CA VAL A 33 -3.23 3.28 -1.56
C VAL A 33 -3.96 4.59 -1.39
N GLU A 34 -5.05 4.77 -2.11
CA GLU A 34 -5.77 6.04 -2.07
C GLU A 34 -6.43 6.26 -0.72
N THR A 35 -6.91 5.20 -0.10
CA THR A 35 -7.46 5.32 1.25
C THR A 35 -6.37 5.70 2.24
N ALA A 36 -5.21 5.07 2.11
CA ALA A 36 -4.08 5.40 2.98
C ALA A 36 -3.65 6.85 2.80
N ALA A 37 -3.66 7.33 1.55
CA ALA A 37 -3.26 8.70 1.26
C ALA A 37 -4.17 9.72 1.94
N GLY A 38 -5.37 9.32 2.30
CA GLY A 38 -6.29 10.20 3.00
C GLY A 38 -5.88 10.49 4.44
N THR A 39 -5.07 9.61 5.03
CA THR A 39 -4.66 9.76 6.43
C THR A 39 -3.15 9.86 6.61
N LEU A 40 -2.38 9.26 5.70
CA LEU A 40 -0.93 9.28 5.79
C LEU A 40 -0.38 10.31 4.83
N ARG A 41 0.69 10.96 5.23
CA ARG A 41 1.33 11.98 4.40
C ARG A 41 2.56 11.43 3.74
N ASP A 42 2.89 12.00 2.60
CA ASP A 42 4.15 11.71 1.92
C ASP A 42 4.32 10.24 1.57
N LEU A 43 3.25 9.64 1.07
CA LEU A 43 3.37 8.29 0.54
C LEU A 43 4.31 8.32 -0.66
N ARG A 44 5.23 7.38 -0.71
CA ARG A 44 6.26 7.37 -1.73
C ARG A 44 6.25 6.09 -2.55
N VAL A 45 6.06 4.97 -1.89
CA VAL A 45 6.11 3.68 -2.57
C VAL A 45 5.00 2.81 -2.03
N ALA A 46 4.38 2.07 -2.92
CA ALA A 46 3.41 1.05 -2.56
C ALA A 46 3.85 -0.23 -3.23
N GLU A 47 4.01 -1.26 -2.43
CA GLU A 47 4.47 -2.55 -2.90
C GLU A 47 3.35 -3.57 -2.71
N ILE A 48 3.02 -4.29 -3.77
CA ILE A 48 2.04 -5.37 -3.66
C ILE A 48 2.76 -6.58 -3.11
N VAL A 49 2.31 -7.02 -1.94
CA VAL A 49 2.93 -8.12 -1.22
C VAL A 49 2.26 -9.44 -1.58
N LYS A 50 0.93 -9.41 -1.72
CA LYS A 50 0.18 -10.64 -1.92
C LYS A 50 -1.15 -10.32 -2.58
N LEU A 51 -1.57 -11.22 -3.45
CA LEU A 51 -2.88 -11.13 -4.10
C LEU A 51 -3.68 -12.36 -3.74
N ASP A 52 -4.96 -12.17 -3.42
CA ASP A 52 -5.85 -13.29 -3.19
C ASP A 52 -7.27 -12.88 -3.54
N MET A 53 -8.21 -13.76 -3.30
CA MET A 53 -9.60 -13.55 -3.66
C MET A 53 -10.48 -14.09 -2.54
N THR A 54 -11.60 -13.45 -2.33
CA THR A 54 -12.63 -14.04 -1.48
C THR A 54 -13.53 -14.89 -2.35
N VAL A 55 -13.91 -16.03 -1.81
CA VAL A 55 -14.75 -17.00 -2.53
C VAL A 55 -15.98 -17.27 -1.70
N GLU A 56 -17.12 -17.22 -2.34
CA GLU A 56 -18.39 -17.49 -1.68
C GLU A 56 -19.24 -18.35 -2.59
N ASN A 57 -19.67 -19.48 -2.06
CA ASN A 57 -20.46 -20.45 -2.83
C ASN A 57 -19.77 -20.86 -4.13
N GLY A 58 -18.45 -21.04 -4.07
CA GLY A 58 -17.66 -21.46 -5.22
C GLY A 58 -17.42 -20.37 -6.26
N LYS A 59 -17.76 -19.14 -5.94
CA LYS A 59 -17.57 -18.03 -6.87
C LYS A 59 -16.69 -16.97 -6.27
N VAL A 60 -15.86 -16.36 -7.10
CA VAL A 60 -15.03 -15.25 -6.68
C VAL A 60 -15.93 -14.03 -6.41
N ARG A 61 -15.82 -13.50 -5.21
CA ARG A 61 -16.62 -12.34 -4.82
C ARG A 61 -15.84 -11.05 -4.94
N ALA A 62 -14.58 -11.08 -4.55
CA ALA A 62 -13.77 -9.89 -4.57
C ALA A 62 -12.32 -10.28 -4.72
N PHE A 63 -11.57 -9.37 -5.31
CA PHE A 63 -10.11 -9.46 -5.39
C PHE A 63 -9.54 -8.66 -4.24
N ARG A 64 -8.47 -9.18 -3.63
CA ARG A 64 -7.81 -8.50 -2.51
C ARG A 64 -6.34 -8.37 -2.81
N ALA A 65 -5.81 -7.20 -2.46
CA ALA A 65 -4.39 -6.94 -2.61
C ALA A 65 -3.84 -6.49 -1.26
N ARG A 66 -2.83 -7.20 -0.79
CA ARG A 66 -2.09 -6.78 0.40
C ARG A 66 -0.98 -5.87 -0.07
N VAL A 67 -0.95 -4.67 0.46
CA VAL A 67 -0.06 -3.62 -0.02
C VAL A 67 0.69 -3.03 1.15
N ASP A 68 2.00 -2.96 1.01
CA ASP A 68 2.84 -2.23 1.95
C ASP A 68 3.05 -0.84 1.38
N VAL A 69 2.62 0.17 2.12
CA VAL A 69 2.85 1.55 1.70
C VAL A 69 3.93 2.14 2.58
N SER A 70 4.89 2.80 1.95
CA SER A 70 5.95 3.46 2.69
C SER A 70 5.80 4.96 2.55
N PHE A 71 6.07 5.64 3.64
CA PHE A 71 6.01 7.09 3.66
C PHE A 71 7.17 7.61 4.47
N LYS A 72 7.56 8.82 4.15
CA LYS A 72 8.70 9.43 4.81
C LYS A 72 8.37 9.69 6.26
N TYR A 73 9.23 9.24 7.15
CA TYR A 73 9.03 9.35 8.59
C TYR A 73 10.01 10.36 9.15
N GLY A 74 9.47 11.25 9.98
CA GLY A 74 10.27 12.32 10.51
C GLY A 74 10.33 13.43 9.47
N SER A 75 11.35 14.22 9.50
CA SER A 75 11.41 15.36 8.60
C SER A 75 12.47 15.23 7.54
#